data_782a67a9d1c1a7324f78bacdf7187ecb
#
_entry.id   782a67a9d1c1a7324f78bacdf7187ecb
#
_cell.length_a   1.000
_cell.length_b   1.000
_cell.length_c   1.000
_cell.angle_alpha   90.00
_cell.angle_beta   90.00
_cell.angle_gamma   90.00
#
_symmetry.space_group_name_H-M   'P 1'
#
loop_
_entity.id
_entity.type
_entity.pdbx_description
1 polymer ?
#
loop_
_entity_poly.entity_id
_entity_poly.type
_entity_poly.pdbx_seq_one_letter_code
_entity_poly.pdbx_strand_id
1 'polypeptide(L)'
;MSAGSSRRSEDPFLCSICLDVFTDPVSTXCGHNFCKTCITTHWDGDRSCQCPVCKKVFKTRPELEVNTFIREMVDQFRHEAEQKTSSSSEQQAAQPGEVPCDVCTGTRLKALKSCLVCLLSYCETHLEPHLTASYVKRHQLVDPVENLEDRMCQKHDKPLELFCRTDQTCVCLVCPVLDHQTHEFVPLREECEGKKAELEKIEAEVQQMIQNRRLKIQEIKESLKISKDAADRQKAEGVQVFTDLKESVERSLKELIKEIEDNQKTTEKRAEGFIKDLEQEISELMKRSSEVKQLSCSEDHLHLLQSFSSLKAAPPTKDWTEVRVHPPSYEGTVVRAVEQLEEKLRKKMKNLMEAELKRIQKSAVDVTLDPDTANPHLILSADGKQVYCGDGGGRDDDDDDDNDHDDYDDHDGYDDDYYYGDYDDYDDDNCPERFSPCASVLGKQSFSSGRFYFEVQVKGKTDWDLGVARRSINRKGEVTLSPLNGLWIVCLENGNQYKAYADPSVDLHVDSGPEKVGVFVDYEEGLVSFYDVGAAALIYSFTGCCFSDKLHPYFYPGLNAGGKNSAPLIICPVDPSV
;
A
#
# COMPACT_ATOMS: atom_id res chain seq x y z
N MET A 1 -6.10 -26.46 -34.10
CA MET A 1 -5.54 -26.97 -32.82
C MET A 1 -4.03 -27.04 -33.01
N SER A 2 -3.34 -26.07 -32.48
CA SER A 2 -1.89 -25.94 -32.63
C SER A 2 -1.21 -26.86 -31.60
N ALA A 3 -0.49 -27.84 -32.06
CA ALA A 3 0.37 -28.64 -31.22
C ALA A 3 1.57 -27.80 -30.79
N GLY A 4 1.55 -27.32 -29.56
CA GLY A 4 2.66 -26.61 -28.98
C GLY A 4 3.88 -27.52 -28.87
N SER A 5 4.93 -27.17 -29.56
CA SER A 5 6.24 -27.75 -29.38
C SER A 5 6.68 -27.55 -27.92
N SER A 6 6.68 -28.62 -27.15
CA SER A 6 7.21 -28.64 -25.79
C SER A 6 8.73 -28.49 -25.84
N ARG A 7 9.22 -27.25 -25.90
CA ARG A 7 10.62 -27.02 -25.48
C ARG A 7 10.64 -27.20 -23.95
N ARG A 8 11.15 -28.34 -23.49
CA ARG A 8 11.55 -28.50 -22.09
C ARG A 8 12.57 -27.38 -21.82
N SER A 9 12.23 -26.45 -20.99
CA SER A 9 13.13 -25.34 -20.63
C SER A 9 14.38 -25.93 -19.97
N GLU A 10 15.52 -25.55 -20.44
CA GLU A 10 16.84 -25.94 -19.86
C GLU A 10 17.04 -25.26 -18.49
N ASP A 11 16.20 -24.32 -18.12
CA ASP A 11 16.27 -23.51 -16.89
C ASP A 11 16.49 -24.33 -15.59
N PRO A 12 15.85 -25.50 -15.37
CA PRO A 12 16.06 -26.25 -14.13
C PRO A 12 17.47 -26.81 -13.95
N PHE A 13 18.26 -26.90 -15.01
CA PHE A 13 19.58 -27.52 -14.99
C PHE A 13 20.73 -26.52 -15.15
N LEU A 14 20.43 -25.21 -15.09
CA LEU A 14 21.44 -24.18 -15.28
C LEU A 14 21.89 -23.57 -13.94
N CYS A 15 23.19 -23.39 -13.81
CA CYS A 15 23.80 -22.69 -12.68
C CYS A 15 23.59 -21.18 -12.82
N SER A 16 22.97 -20.54 -11.82
CA SER A 16 22.69 -19.09 -11.84
C SER A 16 23.95 -18.20 -11.72
N ILE A 17 25.12 -18.79 -11.56
CA ILE A 17 26.40 -18.06 -11.52
C ILE A 17 27.07 -18.05 -12.90
N CYS A 18 27.28 -19.24 -13.51
CA CYS A 18 27.93 -19.31 -14.82
C CYS A 18 26.94 -19.37 -15.99
N LEU A 19 25.66 -19.58 -15.74
CA LEU A 19 24.58 -19.70 -16.73
C LEU A 19 24.73 -20.95 -17.65
N ASP A 20 25.60 -21.89 -17.27
CA ASP A 20 25.80 -23.17 -17.94
C ASP A 20 25.15 -24.32 -17.18
N VAL A 21 25.02 -25.47 -17.84
CA VAL A 21 24.53 -26.72 -17.24
C VAL A 21 25.42 -27.11 -16.04
N PHE A 22 24.80 -27.51 -14.96
CA PHE A 22 25.55 -27.83 -13.72
C PHE A 22 26.73 -28.77 -13.93
N THR A 23 27.86 -28.42 -13.33
CA THR A 23 29.05 -29.25 -13.17
C THR A 23 29.28 -29.50 -11.67
N ASP A 24 29.29 -30.75 -11.24
CA ASP A 24 29.33 -31.12 -9.83
C ASP A 24 28.34 -30.30 -8.98
N PRO A 25 27.03 -30.45 -9.26
CA PRO A 25 26.02 -29.64 -8.57
C PRO A 25 26.02 -29.87 -7.06
N VAL A 26 25.97 -28.76 -6.29
CA VAL A 26 25.88 -28.77 -4.83
C VAL A 26 24.66 -27.95 -4.38
N SER A 27 24.02 -28.40 -3.30
CA SER A 27 22.88 -27.71 -2.73
C SER A 27 23.30 -26.96 -1.48
N THR A 28 22.90 -25.73 -1.42
CA THR A 28 23.05 -24.95 -0.18
C THR A 28 21.92 -25.22 0.81
N UNK A 29 22.15 -24.90 1.83
CA UNK A 29 21.27 -25.10 2.73
C UNK A 29 20.09 -24.44 2.65
N CYS A 30 19.89 -23.44 1.94
CA CYS A 30 18.61 -22.83 1.58
C CYS A 30 17.92 -23.49 0.37
N GLY A 31 18.46 -24.57 -0.11
CA GLY A 31 17.85 -25.37 -1.19
C GLY A 31 18.21 -24.94 -2.62
N HIS A 32 19.03 -23.90 -2.80
CA HIS A 32 19.48 -23.48 -4.13
C HIS A 32 20.71 -24.26 -4.59
N ASN A 33 20.78 -24.51 -5.90
CA ASN A 33 21.82 -25.37 -6.51
C ASN A 33 22.78 -24.53 -7.35
N PHE A 34 24.05 -24.92 -7.34
CA PHE A 34 25.13 -24.24 -8.06
C PHE A 34 26.19 -25.27 -8.47
N CYS A 35 27.01 -24.96 -9.46
CA CYS A 35 28.26 -25.72 -9.66
C CYS A 35 29.13 -25.55 -8.41
N LYS A 36 29.77 -26.64 -7.97
CA LYS A 36 30.64 -26.62 -6.78
C LYS A 36 31.72 -25.55 -6.87
N THR A 37 32.40 -25.47 -8.01
CA THR A 37 33.42 -24.45 -8.28
C THR A 37 32.85 -23.02 -8.23
N CYS A 38 31.68 -22.80 -8.85
CA CYS A 38 31.07 -21.46 -8.92
C CYS A 38 30.72 -20.90 -7.54
N ILE A 39 30.07 -21.67 -6.71
CA ILE A 39 29.66 -21.21 -5.37
C ILE A 39 30.87 -21.09 -4.44
N THR A 40 31.86 -21.97 -4.58
CA THR A 40 33.11 -21.91 -3.82
C THR A 40 33.89 -20.62 -4.14
N THR A 41 34.10 -20.35 -5.43
CA THR A 41 34.76 -19.11 -5.90
C THR A 41 34.00 -17.84 -5.46
N HIS A 42 32.68 -17.88 -5.51
CA HIS A 42 31.84 -16.77 -5.05
C HIS A 42 32.06 -16.47 -3.56
N TRP A 43 32.12 -17.52 -2.72
CA TRP A 43 32.36 -17.37 -1.28
C TRP A 43 33.80 -17.07 -0.92
N ASP A 44 34.75 -17.43 -1.76
CA ASP A 44 36.18 -17.12 -1.57
C ASP A 44 36.45 -15.62 -1.83
N GLY A 45 35.65 -14.98 -2.68
CA GLY A 45 35.74 -13.56 -3.01
C GLY A 45 34.95 -12.62 -2.09
N ASP A 46 34.06 -13.16 -1.24
CA ASP A 46 33.19 -12.36 -0.38
C ASP A 46 33.39 -12.71 1.10
N ARG A 47 33.48 -11.69 1.95
CA ARG A 47 33.67 -11.87 3.41
C ARG A 47 32.47 -12.53 4.11
N SER A 48 31.35 -12.63 3.45
CA SER A 48 30.15 -13.25 3.99
C SER A 48 29.67 -14.41 3.11
N CYS A 49 29.54 -15.63 3.67
CA CYS A 49 28.94 -16.75 2.95
C CYS A 49 27.45 -16.54 2.84
N GLN A 50 26.98 -16.03 1.69
CA GLN A 50 25.56 -15.85 1.43
C GLN A 50 25.14 -16.55 0.12
N CYS A 51 23.88 -16.94 0.04
CA CYS A 51 23.33 -17.53 -1.18
C CYS A 51 23.14 -16.46 -2.26
N PRO A 52 23.74 -16.60 -3.46
CA PRO A 52 23.57 -15.62 -4.53
C PRO A 52 22.12 -15.39 -4.97
N VAL A 53 21.27 -16.41 -4.84
CA VAL A 53 19.86 -16.37 -5.30
C VAL A 53 18.96 -15.72 -4.26
N CYS A 54 18.94 -16.21 -3.00
CA CYS A 54 17.99 -15.73 -1.98
C CYS A 54 18.62 -14.85 -0.90
N LYS A 55 19.92 -14.54 -0.98
CA LYS A 55 20.66 -13.66 -0.07
C LYS A 55 20.74 -14.17 1.39
N LYS A 56 20.30 -15.40 1.66
CA LYS A 56 20.42 -16.01 3.00
C LYS A 56 21.87 -16.11 3.41
N VAL A 57 22.24 -15.53 4.54
CA VAL A 57 23.59 -15.54 5.10
C VAL A 57 23.77 -16.79 5.97
N PHE A 58 24.88 -17.48 5.80
CA PHE A 58 25.27 -18.64 6.62
C PHE A 58 26.29 -18.20 7.67
N LYS A 59 26.03 -18.49 8.94
CA LYS A 59 26.89 -18.10 10.08
C LYS A 59 28.30 -18.73 10.00
N THR A 60 28.35 -19.93 9.46
CA THR A 60 29.59 -20.64 9.16
C THR A 60 29.52 -21.13 7.72
N ARG A 61 30.66 -21.26 7.06
CA ARG A 61 30.75 -21.77 5.68
C ARG A 61 30.19 -23.19 5.64
N PRO A 62 29.10 -23.45 4.90
CA PRO A 62 28.53 -24.80 4.80
C PRO A 62 29.47 -25.75 4.09
N GLU A 63 29.54 -26.98 4.55
CA GLU A 63 30.19 -28.06 3.81
C GLU A 63 29.28 -28.40 2.62
N LEU A 64 29.87 -28.42 1.43
CA LEU A 64 29.15 -28.65 0.18
C LEU A 64 29.39 -30.07 -0.35
N GLU A 65 28.40 -30.90 -0.21
CA GLU A 65 28.38 -32.23 -0.82
C GLU A 65 27.70 -32.16 -2.19
N VAL A 66 28.21 -32.96 -3.13
CA VAL A 66 27.62 -33.02 -4.47
C VAL A 66 26.23 -33.67 -4.40
N ASN A 67 25.25 -32.99 -4.95
CA ASN A 67 23.89 -33.51 -5.06
C ASN A 67 23.83 -34.56 -6.17
N THR A 68 23.89 -35.82 -5.77
CA THR A 68 23.93 -36.97 -6.69
C THR A 68 22.69 -37.05 -7.56
N PHE A 69 21.52 -36.70 -7.02
CA PHE A 69 20.26 -36.72 -7.78
C PHE A 69 20.29 -35.70 -8.95
N ILE A 70 20.72 -34.48 -8.67
CA ILE A 70 20.84 -33.47 -9.74
C ILE A 70 21.95 -33.84 -10.73
N ARG A 71 23.04 -34.40 -10.24
CA ARG A 71 24.12 -34.92 -11.12
C ARG A 71 23.58 -35.98 -12.09
N GLU A 72 22.88 -36.99 -11.58
CA GLU A 72 22.29 -38.05 -12.40
C GLU A 72 21.33 -37.50 -13.45
N MET A 73 20.50 -36.55 -13.08
CA MET A 73 19.57 -35.90 -14.01
C MET A 73 20.30 -35.08 -15.10
N VAL A 74 21.37 -34.38 -14.72
CA VAL A 74 22.22 -33.63 -15.66
C VAL A 74 22.94 -34.61 -16.61
N ASP A 75 23.46 -35.72 -16.09
CA ASP A 75 24.13 -36.73 -16.90
C ASP A 75 23.15 -37.42 -17.88
N GLN A 76 21.93 -37.72 -17.44
CA GLN A 76 20.86 -38.18 -18.33
C GLN A 76 20.57 -37.18 -19.44
N PHE A 77 20.45 -35.91 -19.08
CA PHE A 77 20.21 -34.81 -20.04
C PHE A 77 21.36 -34.70 -21.05
N ARG A 78 22.61 -34.84 -20.61
CA ARG A 78 23.81 -34.86 -21.50
C ARG A 78 23.80 -36.08 -22.39
N HIS A 79 23.52 -37.26 -21.86
CA HIS A 79 23.44 -38.52 -22.63
C HIS A 79 22.34 -38.44 -23.70
N GLU A 80 21.17 -37.89 -23.38
CA GLU A 80 20.11 -37.67 -24.36
C GLU A 80 20.52 -36.66 -25.45
N ALA A 81 21.30 -35.65 -25.10
CA ALA A 81 21.85 -34.69 -26.04
C ALA A 81 22.97 -35.33 -26.91
N GLU A 82 23.82 -36.16 -26.32
CA GLU A 82 24.90 -36.89 -27.04
C GLU A 82 24.34 -37.98 -27.96
N GLN A 83 23.28 -38.70 -27.54
CA GLN A 83 22.60 -39.67 -28.40
C GLN A 83 21.97 -39.01 -29.64
N LYS A 84 21.60 -37.71 -29.55
CA LYS A 84 21.12 -36.95 -30.71
C LYS A 84 22.26 -36.54 -31.67
N THR A 85 23.53 -36.56 -31.23
CA THR A 85 24.67 -36.14 -32.04
C THR A 85 25.51 -37.31 -32.55
N SER A 86 25.37 -38.53 -32.00
CA SER A 86 26.20 -39.69 -32.38
C SER A 86 25.56 -40.66 -33.37
N SER A 87 24.38 -40.35 -33.92
CA SER A 87 23.79 -41.13 -35.01
C SER A 87 24.25 -40.64 -36.38
N SER A 88 25.57 -40.59 -36.61
CA SER A 88 26.12 -40.34 -37.96
C SER A 88 26.34 -41.65 -38.67
N SER A 89 25.80 -41.74 -39.89
CA SER A 89 26.03 -42.69 -40.97
C SER A 89 25.25 -44.02 -40.99
N GLU A 90 23.98 -44.02 -40.58
CA GLU A 90 23.05 -44.93 -41.24
C GLU A 90 22.15 -44.09 -42.16
N GLN A 91 22.21 -44.34 -43.46
CA GLN A 91 21.40 -43.69 -44.48
C GLN A 91 19.92 -44.02 -44.21
N GLN A 92 19.26 -43.16 -43.38
CA GLN A 92 17.87 -43.39 -43.02
C GLN A 92 16.93 -42.96 -44.14
N ALA A 93 15.92 -43.78 -44.41
CA ALA A 93 14.81 -43.41 -45.28
C ALA A 93 14.13 -42.16 -44.74
N ALA A 94 13.74 -41.23 -45.62
CA ALA A 94 13.05 -40.02 -45.22
C ALA A 94 11.71 -40.33 -44.51
N GLN A 95 11.50 -39.74 -43.33
CA GLN A 95 10.27 -39.91 -42.56
C GLN A 95 9.22 -38.87 -42.97
N PRO A 96 7.94 -39.10 -42.66
CA PRO A 96 6.91 -38.07 -42.94
C PRO A 96 7.27 -36.71 -42.32
N GLY A 97 7.35 -35.67 -43.13
CA GLY A 97 7.77 -34.33 -42.76
C GLY A 97 9.25 -34.04 -42.97
N GLU A 98 10.02 -35.00 -43.46
CA GLU A 98 11.39 -34.75 -43.90
C GLU A 98 11.50 -34.72 -45.43
N VAL A 99 12.34 -33.81 -45.93
CA VAL A 99 12.56 -33.69 -47.39
C VAL A 99 13.30 -34.91 -47.93
N PRO A 100 12.72 -35.68 -48.82
CA PRO A 100 13.40 -36.85 -49.41
C PRO A 100 14.41 -36.45 -50.49
N CYS A 101 15.37 -37.31 -50.76
CA CYS A 101 16.29 -37.16 -51.91
C CYS A 101 15.56 -37.48 -53.22
N ASP A 102 15.62 -36.54 -54.16
CA ASP A 102 14.93 -36.67 -55.45
C ASP A 102 15.62 -37.60 -56.44
N VAL A 103 16.90 -37.93 -56.18
CA VAL A 103 17.72 -38.72 -57.09
C VAL A 103 17.71 -40.24 -56.72
N CYS A 104 17.25 -40.57 -55.54
CA CYS A 104 17.17 -41.98 -55.13
C CYS A 104 16.16 -42.78 -56.00
N THR A 105 16.59 -43.90 -56.59
CA THR A 105 15.74 -44.76 -57.45
C THR A 105 15.11 -45.94 -56.70
N GLY A 106 15.05 -45.90 -55.38
CA GLY A 106 14.44 -46.91 -54.50
C GLY A 106 13.89 -46.26 -53.25
N THR A 107 14.35 -46.74 -52.10
CA THR A 107 14.04 -46.08 -50.81
C THR A 107 14.61 -44.66 -50.85
N ARG A 108 13.75 -43.67 -50.75
CA ARG A 108 14.17 -42.27 -50.75
C ARG A 108 14.81 -41.93 -49.40
N LEU A 109 16.10 -41.67 -49.45
CA LEU A 109 16.87 -41.30 -48.26
C LEU A 109 16.59 -39.83 -47.90
N LYS A 110 16.74 -39.48 -46.67
CA LYS A 110 16.63 -38.08 -46.18
C LYS A 110 17.62 -37.19 -46.92
N ALA A 111 17.14 -36.06 -47.44
CA ALA A 111 17.97 -35.05 -48.08
C ALA A 111 18.88 -34.36 -47.06
N LEU A 112 20.11 -34.09 -47.42
CA LEU A 112 21.08 -33.34 -46.63
C LEU A 112 21.13 -31.86 -47.08
N LYS A 113 20.98 -31.64 -48.40
CA LYS A 113 20.93 -30.30 -49.01
C LYS A 113 19.99 -30.29 -50.21
N SER A 114 19.43 -29.11 -50.49
CA SER A 114 18.73 -28.83 -51.73
C SER A 114 19.56 -27.85 -52.56
N CYS A 115 19.61 -28.11 -53.89
CA CYS A 115 20.31 -27.22 -54.83
C CYS A 115 19.32 -26.26 -55.50
N LEU A 116 19.55 -24.97 -55.34
CA LEU A 116 18.68 -23.93 -55.92
C LEU A 116 18.84 -23.76 -57.43
N VAL A 117 19.90 -24.36 -58.00
CA VAL A 117 20.15 -24.29 -59.44
C VAL A 117 19.61 -25.56 -60.15
N CYS A 118 19.80 -26.73 -59.51
CA CYS A 118 19.27 -27.98 -60.06
C CYS A 118 17.80 -28.22 -59.74
N LEU A 119 17.29 -27.53 -58.71
CA LEU A 119 15.94 -27.68 -58.13
C LEU A 119 15.65 -29.11 -57.68
N LEU A 120 16.66 -29.75 -57.03
CA LEU A 120 16.59 -31.11 -56.51
C LEU A 120 17.21 -31.15 -55.14
N SER A 121 16.69 -32.03 -54.31
CA SER A 121 17.20 -32.31 -52.96
C SER A 121 18.03 -33.59 -52.97
N TYR A 122 19.14 -33.57 -52.25
CA TYR A 122 20.16 -34.63 -52.33
C TYR A 122 20.47 -35.20 -50.97
N CYS A 123 20.49 -36.53 -50.86
CA CYS A 123 21.09 -37.23 -49.70
C CYS A 123 22.62 -37.15 -49.80
N GLU A 124 23.30 -37.59 -48.78
CA GLU A 124 24.76 -37.53 -48.70
C GLU A 124 25.49 -38.09 -49.93
N THR A 125 25.08 -39.27 -50.41
CA THR A 125 25.68 -39.94 -51.56
C THR A 125 25.48 -39.14 -52.87
N HIS A 126 24.26 -38.63 -53.09
CA HIS A 126 23.91 -37.90 -54.31
C HIS A 126 24.35 -36.43 -54.28
N LEU A 127 24.72 -35.91 -53.10
CA LEU A 127 25.26 -34.55 -52.92
C LEU A 127 26.75 -34.47 -53.38
N GLU A 128 27.47 -35.59 -53.28
CA GLU A 128 28.92 -35.60 -53.52
C GLU A 128 29.37 -34.95 -54.83
N PRO A 129 28.67 -35.11 -55.99
CA PRO A 129 29.03 -34.38 -57.22
C PRO A 129 29.02 -32.85 -57.03
N HIS A 130 28.10 -32.31 -56.23
CA HIS A 130 28.02 -30.86 -55.95
C HIS A 130 29.18 -30.38 -55.05
N LEU A 131 29.87 -31.28 -54.38
CA LEU A 131 31.02 -30.94 -53.55
C LEU A 131 32.34 -31.10 -54.31
N THR A 132 32.39 -32.01 -55.31
CA THR A 132 33.64 -32.44 -55.96
C THR A 132 33.75 -31.98 -57.41
N ALA A 133 32.68 -32.05 -58.24
CA ALA A 133 32.74 -31.78 -59.66
C ALA A 133 32.76 -30.27 -59.99
N SER A 134 33.72 -29.83 -60.74
CA SER A 134 34.00 -28.41 -61.01
C SER A 134 32.83 -27.63 -61.64
N TYR A 135 31.99 -28.29 -62.43
CA TYR A 135 30.87 -27.62 -63.12
C TYR A 135 29.63 -27.41 -62.26
N VAL A 136 29.42 -28.25 -61.18
CA VAL A 136 28.28 -28.09 -60.27
C VAL A 136 28.65 -27.58 -58.87
N LYS A 137 29.96 -27.52 -58.54
CA LYS A 137 30.48 -27.01 -57.27
C LYS A 137 30.09 -25.53 -57.00
N ARG A 138 29.77 -24.79 -58.05
CA ARG A 138 29.35 -23.37 -57.95
C ARG A 138 27.86 -23.24 -57.68
N HIS A 139 27.08 -24.32 -57.70
CA HIS A 139 25.65 -24.26 -57.45
C HIS A 139 25.40 -23.92 -55.97
N GLN A 140 24.38 -23.08 -55.74
CA GLN A 140 23.99 -22.69 -54.40
C GLN A 140 23.24 -23.84 -53.73
N LEU A 141 23.80 -24.30 -52.61
CA LEU A 141 23.19 -25.32 -51.77
C LEU A 141 22.59 -24.67 -50.52
N VAL A 142 21.38 -25.10 -50.15
CA VAL A 142 20.66 -24.68 -48.94
C VAL A 142 20.23 -25.90 -48.14
N ASP A 143 19.78 -25.69 -46.93
CA ASP A 143 19.18 -26.78 -46.13
C ASP A 143 17.95 -27.34 -46.84
N PRO A 144 17.58 -28.58 -46.60
CA PRO A 144 16.52 -29.25 -47.38
C PRO A 144 15.22 -28.44 -47.35
N VAL A 145 14.68 -28.14 -48.53
CA VAL A 145 13.46 -27.35 -48.73
C VAL A 145 12.43 -28.24 -49.43
N GLU A 146 11.24 -28.34 -48.85
CA GLU A 146 10.07 -28.86 -49.57
C GLU A 146 9.67 -27.85 -50.65
N ASN A 147 9.05 -28.32 -51.72
CA ASN A 147 8.49 -27.49 -52.76
C ASN A 147 9.53 -26.60 -53.47
N LEU A 148 10.59 -27.17 -53.94
CA LEU A 148 11.55 -26.49 -54.85
C LEU A 148 10.87 -25.95 -56.09
N GLU A 149 9.74 -26.53 -56.50
CA GLU A 149 8.90 -26.04 -57.63
C GLU A 149 8.40 -24.62 -57.39
N ASP A 150 8.16 -24.20 -56.14
CA ASP A 150 7.78 -22.83 -55.79
C ASP A 150 8.88 -21.80 -56.14
N ARG A 151 10.06 -22.28 -56.48
CA ARG A 151 11.19 -21.44 -56.91
C ARG A 151 11.23 -21.26 -58.44
N MET A 152 10.23 -21.80 -59.13
CA MET A 152 10.06 -21.64 -60.59
C MET A 152 8.94 -20.63 -60.86
N CYS A 153 9.18 -19.84 -61.88
CA CYS A 153 8.15 -18.94 -62.40
C CYS A 153 7.05 -19.75 -63.07
N GLN A 154 5.84 -19.69 -62.60
CA GLN A 154 4.70 -20.46 -63.12
C GLN A 154 4.33 -20.13 -64.56
N LYS A 155 4.69 -18.92 -65.04
CA LYS A 155 4.39 -18.47 -66.40
C LYS A 155 5.45 -18.90 -67.42
N HIS A 156 6.73 -18.86 -67.03
CA HIS A 156 7.84 -18.99 -67.94
C HIS A 156 8.66 -20.26 -67.72
N ASP A 157 8.33 -21.04 -66.69
CA ASP A 157 9.04 -22.26 -66.30
C ASP A 157 10.57 -22.05 -66.22
N LYS A 158 10.95 -20.90 -65.56
CA LYS A 158 12.35 -20.51 -65.33
C LYS A 158 12.56 -20.21 -63.86
N PRO A 159 13.78 -20.43 -63.32
CA PRO A 159 14.07 -20.11 -61.91
C PRO A 159 13.77 -18.64 -61.58
N LEU A 160 13.28 -18.41 -60.36
CA LEU A 160 13.11 -17.07 -59.82
C LEU A 160 14.49 -16.56 -59.38
N GLU A 161 14.96 -15.47 -59.98
CA GLU A 161 16.29 -14.90 -59.74
C GLU A 161 16.26 -13.41 -59.38
N LEU A 162 15.13 -12.76 -59.64
CA LEU A 162 14.94 -11.33 -59.40
C LEU A 162 13.77 -11.09 -58.44
N PHE A 163 13.81 -9.97 -57.72
CA PHE A 163 12.70 -9.44 -56.94
C PHE A 163 12.17 -8.18 -57.59
N CYS A 164 10.88 -8.16 -57.87
CA CYS A 164 10.20 -6.97 -58.37
C CYS A 164 9.82 -6.12 -57.16
N ARG A 165 10.47 -4.97 -56.97
CA ARG A 165 10.18 -4.05 -55.85
C ARG A 165 8.82 -3.39 -55.98
N THR A 166 8.34 -3.21 -57.22
CA THR A 166 7.04 -2.59 -57.49
C THR A 166 5.89 -3.49 -57.06
N ASP A 167 5.93 -4.78 -57.42
CA ASP A 167 4.89 -5.77 -57.07
C ASP A 167 5.17 -6.58 -55.82
N GLN A 168 6.36 -6.41 -55.20
CA GLN A 168 6.80 -7.17 -54.04
C GLN A 168 6.75 -8.68 -54.26
N THR A 169 7.21 -9.15 -55.43
CA THR A 169 7.18 -10.57 -55.84
C THR A 169 8.50 -11.03 -56.41
N CYS A 170 8.79 -12.31 -56.25
CA CYS A 170 9.94 -12.95 -56.90
C CYS A 170 9.59 -13.30 -58.35
N VAL A 171 10.46 -13.00 -59.28
CA VAL A 171 10.24 -13.17 -60.73
C VAL A 171 11.48 -13.80 -61.38
N CYS A 172 11.29 -14.41 -62.56
CA CYS A 172 12.40 -14.94 -63.38
C CYS A 172 12.95 -13.85 -64.31
N LEU A 173 14.10 -14.13 -64.96
CA LEU A 173 14.76 -13.19 -65.88
C LEU A 173 13.93 -12.83 -67.12
N VAL A 174 12.88 -13.59 -67.44
CA VAL A 174 11.99 -13.31 -68.59
C VAL A 174 10.87 -12.33 -68.24
N CYS A 175 10.40 -12.32 -66.99
CA CYS A 175 9.31 -11.47 -66.52
C CYS A 175 9.53 -9.97 -66.77
N PRO A 176 10.73 -9.39 -66.53
CA PRO A 176 10.97 -7.99 -66.83
C PRO A 176 10.72 -7.58 -68.27
N VAL A 177 10.95 -8.50 -69.19
CA VAL A 177 10.82 -8.23 -70.63
C VAL A 177 9.37 -8.36 -71.11
N LEU A 178 8.62 -9.33 -70.53
CA LEU A 178 7.28 -9.66 -71.08
C LEU A 178 6.15 -9.05 -70.24
N ASP A 179 6.23 -9.16 -68.90
CA ASP A 179 5.09 -8.87 -68.02
C ASP A 179 5.27 -7.62 -67.13
N HIS A 180 6.51 -7.19 -66.86
CA HIS A 180 6.80 -6.15 -65.89
C HIS A 180 7.73 -5.05 -66.43
N GLN A 181 7.55 -4.61 -67.67
CA GLN A 181 8.50 -3.78 -68.45
C GLN A 181 8.94 -2.46 -67.80
N THR A 182 8.12 -1.89 -66.90
CA THR A 182 8.40 -0.58 -66.26
C THR A 182 8.70 -0.69 -64.77
N HIS A 183 8.78 -1.92 -64.24
CA HIS A 183 8.97 -2.16 -62.80
C HIS A 183 10.45 -2.13 -62.43
N GLU A 184 10.74 -1.90 -61.13
CA GLU A 184 12.08 -1.92 -60.60
C GLU A 184 12.46 -3.35 -60.13
N PHE A 185 13.62 -3.81 -60.55
CA PHE A 185 14.11 -5.16 -60.24
C PHE A 185 15.48 -5.12 -59.56
N VAL A 186 15.66 -6.03 -58.63
CA VAL A 186 16.95 -6.27 -58.01
C VAL A 186 17.20 -7.79 -57.93
N PRO A 187 18.47 -8.25 -57.91
CA PRO A 187 18.76 -9.65 -57.65
C PRO A 187 18.16 -10.08 -56.31
N LEU A 188 17.59 -11.29 -56.24
CA LEU A 188 17.02 -11.85 -55.02
C LEU A 188 17.99 -11.76 -53.84
N ARG A 189 19.27 -11.99 -54.08
CA ARG A 189 20.31 -11.94 -53.06
C ARG A 189 20.42 -10.56 -52.43
N GLU A 190 20.44 -9.52 -53.23
CA GLU A 190 20.56 -8.13 -52.78
C GLU A 190 19.36 -7.70 -51.92
N GLU A 191 18.15 -8.00 -52.40
CA GLU A 191 16.93 -7.69 -51.64
C GLU A 191 16.88 -8.49 -50.31
N CYS A 192 17.30 -9.77 -50.36
CA CYS A 192 17.37 -10.62 -49.18
C CYS A 192 18.33 -10.06 -48.13
N GLU A 193 19.50 -9.57 -48.55
CA GLU A 193 20.47 -8.96 -47.61
C GLU A 193 19.87 -7.68 -46.98
N GLY A 194 19.18 -6.85 -47.77
CA GLY A 194 18.46 -5.69 -47.24
C GLY A 194 17.37 -6.04 -46.24
N LYS A 195 16.54 -7.05 -46.56
CA LYS A 195 15.47 -7.51 -45.66
C LYS A 195 16.01 -8.17 -44.40
N LYS A 196 17.17 -8.84 -44.45
CA LYS A 196 17.82 -9.38 -43.26
C LYS A 196 18.25 -8.28 -42.29
N ALA A 197 18.84 -7.20 -42.80
CA ALA A 197 19.21 -6.05 -41.95
C ALA A 197 17.98 -5.40 -41.29
N GLU A 198 16.86 -5.33 -42.02
CA GLU A 198 15.59 -4.85 -41.52
C GLU A 198 15.05 -5.74 -40.37
N LEU A 199 15.12 -7.08 -40.56
CA LEU A 199 14.74 -8.06 -39.53
C LEU A 199 15.61 -7.97 -38.27
N GLU A 200 16.92 -7.76 -38.42
CA GLU A 200 17.84 -7.55 -37.28
C GLU A 200 17.45 -6.33 -36.47
N LYS A 201 17.04 -5.25 -37.12
CA LYS A 201 16.55 -4.04 -36.46
C LYS A 201 15.25 -4.32 -35.70
N ILE A 202 14.29 -5.00 -36.32
CA ILE A 202 13.02 -5.39 -35.69
C ILE A 202 13.30 -6.28 -34.46
N GLU A 203 14.20 -7.25 -34.59
CA GLU A 203 14.59 -8.13 -33.47
C GLU A 203 15.16 -7.30 -32.31
N ALA A 204 16.03 -6.33 -32.57
CA ALA A 204 16.60 -5.46 -31.54
C ALA A 204 15.49 -4.64 -30.85
N GLU A 205 14.53 -4.10 -31.59
CA GLU A 205 13.39 -3.37 -31.03
C GLU A 205 12.52 -4.27 -30.14
N VAL A 206 12.22 -5.47 -30.59
CA VAL A 206 11.46 -6.48 -29.82
C VAL A 206 12.20 -6.85 -28.52
N GLN A 207 13.50 -7.06 -28.60
CA GLN A 207 14.32 -7.36 -27.41
C GLN A 207 14.31 -6.20 -26.41
N GLN A 208 14.37 -4.96 -26.90
CA GLN A 208 14.27 -3.79 -26.02
C GLN A 208 12.88 -3.72 -25.34
N MET A 209 11.81 -4.01 -26.07
CA MET A 209 10.47 -4.05 -25.50
C MET A 209 10.34 -5.15 -24.42
N ILE A 210 10.91 -6.33 -24.67
CA ILE A 210 10.94 -7.42 -23.69
C ILE A 210 11.67 -6.99 -22.42
N GLN A 211 12.84 -6.36 -22.57
CA GLN A 211 13.64 -5.91 -21.43
C GLN A 211 12.89 -4.85 -20.61
N ASN A 212 12.24 -3.91 -21.24
CA ASN A 212 11.46 -2.88 -20.55
C ASN A 212 10.32 -3.50 -19.73
N ARG A 213 9.64 -4.52 -20.27
CA ARG A 213 8.57 -5.22 -19.56
C ARG A 213 9.11 -6.04 -18.38
N ARG A 214 10.29 -6.65 -18.52
CA ARG A 214 10.97 -7.36 -17.41
C ARG A 214 11.29 -6.41 -16.26
N LEU A 215 11.81 -5.23 -16.56
CA LEU A 215 12.09 -4.21 -15.56
C LEU A 215 10.80 -3.76 -14.84
N LYS A 216 9.72 -3.56 -15.59
CA LYS A 216 8.43 -3.19 -14.99
C LYS A 216 7.85 -4.28 -14.08
N ILE A 217 8.00 -5.55 -14.47
CA ILE A 217 7.61 -6.68 -13.61
C ILE A 217 8.41 -6.67 -12.30
N GLN A 218 9.70 -6.40 -12.38
CA GLN A 218 10.57 -6.32 -11.20
C GLN A 218 10.12 -5.20 -10.25
N GLU A 219 9.85 -4.02 -10.80
CA GLU A 219 9.34 -2.85 -10.07
C GLU A 219 8.02 -3.18 -9.35
N ILE A 220 7.07 -3.79 -10.06
CA ILE A 220 5.78 -4.19 -9.49
C ILE A 220 5.95 -5.21 -8.35
N LYS A 221 6.84 -6.18 -8.52
CA LYS A 221 7.13 -7.19 -7.48
C LYS A 221 7.73 -6.57 -6.23
N GLU A 222 8.63 -5.62 -6.38
CA GLU A 222 9.23 -4.91 -5.25
C GLU A 222 8.19 -4.05 -4.51
N SER A 223 7.35 -3.33 -5.25
CA SER A 223 6.24 -2.55 -4.70
C SER A 223 5.27 -3.44 -3.91
N LEU A 224 4.90 -4.59 -4.47
CA LEU A 224 4.02 -5.56 -3.80
C LEU A 224 4.65 -6.09 -2.49
N LYS A 225 5.95 -6.34 -2.50
CA LYS A 225 6.68 -6.77 -1.30
C LYS A 225 6.65 -5.69 -0.21
N ILE A 226 6.92 -4.44 -0.58
CA ILE A 226 6.88 -3.30 0.35
C ILE A 226 5.48 -3.16 0.95
N SER A 227 4.44 -3.24 0.13
CA SER A 227 3.04 -3.18 0.56
C SER A 227 2.71 -4.31 1.55
N LYS A 228 3.11 -5.54 1.24
CA LYS A 228 2.90 -6.69 2.13
C LYS A 228 3.61 -6.51 3.47
N ASP A 229 4.87 -6.11 3.46
CA ASP A 229 5.66 -5.88 4.68
C ASP A 229 5.02 -4.76 5.54
N ALA A 230 4.49 -3.71 4.90
CA ALA A 230 3.77 -2.63 5.57
C ALA A 230 2.47 -3.15 6.22
N ALA A 231 1.68 -3.93 5.49
CA ALA A 231 0.44 -4.53 6.00
C ALA A 231 0.71 -5.46 7.20
N ASP A 232 1.75 -6.29 7.12
CA ASP A 232 2.10 -7.22 8.21
C ASP A 232 2.56 -6.45 9.46
N ARG A 233 3.29 -5.35 9.30
CA ARG A 233 3.64 -4.44 10.43
C ARG A 233 2.38 -3.84 11.06
N GLN A 234 1.44 -3.33 10.28
CA GLN A 234 0.21 -2.72 10.78
C GLN A 234 -0.67 -3.73 11.52
N LYS A 235 -0.77 -4.96 11.02
CA LYS A 235 -1.46 -6.05 11.73
C LYS A 235 -0.81 -6.34 13.09
N ALA A 236 0.51 -6.45 13.15
CA ALA A 236 1.24 -6.72 14.38
C ALA A 236 1.05 -5.59 15.40
N GLU A 237 1.15 -4.34 14.96
CA GLU A 237 0.92 -3.15 15.77
C GLU A 237 -0.52 -3.12 16.31
N GLY A 238 -1.50 -3.38 15.45
CA GLY A 238 -2.91 -3.45 15.85
C GLY A 238 -3.16 -4.53 16.91
N VAL A 239 -2.64 -5.75 16.71
CA VAL A 239 -2.74 -6.84 17.69
C VAL A 239 -2.14 -6.42 19.04
N GLN A 240 -0.98 -5.76 19.02
CA GLN A 240 -0.33 -5.30 20.27
C GLN A 240 -1.21 -4.27 21.01
N VAL A 241 -1.71 -3.26 20.28
CA VAL A 241 -2.56 -2.21 20.88
C VAL A 241 -3.82 -2.80 21.52
N PHE A 242 -4.54 -3.65 20.78
CA PHE A 242 -5.77 -4.27 21.30
C PHE A 242 -5.49 -5.22 22.47
N THR A 243 -4.34 -5.91 22.48
CA THR A 243 -3.91 -6.75 23.60
C THR A 243 -3.66 -5.89 24.86
N ASP A 244 -2.96 -4.76 24.71
CA ASP A 244 -2.67 -3.84 25.82
C ASP A 244 -3.95 -3.21 26.40
N LEU A 245 -4.94 -2.91 25.54
CA LEU A 245 -6.25 -2.41 25.98
C LEU A 245 -7.01 -3.49 26.75
N LYS A 246 -7.06 -4.72 26.24
CA LYS A 246 -7.68 -5.88 26.89
C LYS A 246 -7.06 -6.13 28.27
N GLU A 247 -5.72 -6.15 28.37
CA GLU A 247 -5.01 -6.32 29.62
C GLU A 247 -5.36 -5.22 30.65
N SER A 248 -5.57 -3.98 30.16
CA SER A 248 -5.98 -2.88 31.06
C SER A 248 -7.37 -3.11 31.63
N VAL A 249 -8.30 -3.60 30.85
CA VAL A 249 -9.66 -3.97 31.30
C VAL A 249 -9.60 -5.10 32.29
N GLU A 250 -8.87 -6.18 32.00
CA GLU A 250 -8.72 -7.34 32.87
C GLU A 250 -8.07 -6.98 34.22
N ARG A 251 -7.07 -6.10 34.18
CA ARG A 251 -6.39 -5.61 35.40
C ARG A 251 -7.34 -4.79 36.26
N SER A 252 -8.10 -3.87 35.69
CA SER A 252 -9.08 -3.06 36.42
C SER A 252 -10.20 -3.91 37.02
N LEU A 253 -10.68 -4.92 36.33
CA LEU A 253 -11.65 -5.88 36.85
C LEU A 253 -11.07 -6.64 38.05
N LYS A 254 -9.85 -7.13 37.96
CA LYS A 254 -9.16 -7.85 39.05
C LYS A 254 -8.95 -6.94 40.25
N GLU A 255 -8.59 -5.67 40.05
CA GLU A 255 -8.45 -4.67 41.11
C GLU A 255 -9.78 -4.43 41.83
N LEU A 256 -10.88 -4.29 41.11
CA LEU A 256 -12.23 -4.13 41.63
C LEU A 256 -12.66 -5.33 42.49
N ILE A 257 -12.51 -6.56 41.96
CA ILE A 257 -12.86 -7.79 42.68
C ILE A 257 -12.07 -7.85 43.99
N LYS A 258 -10.78 -7.61 43.93
CA LYS A 258 -9.90 -7.63 45.10
C LYS A 258 -10.32 -6.59 46.16
N GLU A 259 -10.66 -5.36 45.74
CA GLU A 259 -11.14 -4.31 46.64
C GLU A 259 -12.41 -4.78 47.41
N ILE A 260 -13.36 -5.37 46.70
CA ILE A 260 -14.61 -5.89 47.27
C ILE A 260 -14.30 -7.03 48.25
N GLU A 261 -13.44 -7.99 47.89
CA GLU A 261 -13.05 -9.14 48.72
C GLU A 261 -12.33 -8.70 50.00
N ASP A 262 -11.39 -7.76 49.91
CA ASP A 262 -10.63 -7.25 51.06
C ASP A 262 -11.54 -6.50 52.03
N ASN A 263 -12.50 -5.71 51.55
CA ASN A 263 -13.50 -5.04 52.38
C ASN A 263 -14.41 -6.04 53.09
N GLN A 264 -14.89 -7.05 52.37
CA GLN A 264 -15.72 -8.11 52.94
C GLN A 264 -14.95 -8.89 54.04
N LYS A 265 -13.74 -9.30 53.74
CA LYS A 265 -12.86 -10.04 54.69
C LYS A 265 -12.57 -9.24 55.97
N THR A 266 -12.38 -7.93 55.81
CA THR A 266 -12.17 -7.03 56.98
C THR A 266 -13.41 -7.00 57.88
N THR A 267 -14.61 -6.91 57.25
CA THR A 267 -15.88 -6.93 57.98
C THR A 267 -16.13 -8.27 58.64
N GLU A 268 -15.86 -9.38 57.96
CA GLU A 268 -15.97 -10.74 58.50
C GLU A 268 -15.09 -10.93 59.73
N LYS A 269 -13.80 -10.58 59.67
CA LYS A 269 -12.88 -10.68 60.79
C LYS A 269 -13.35 -9.89 62.03
N ARG A 270 -13.90 -8.69 61.81
CA ARG A 270 -14.44 -7.85 62.86
C ARG A 270 -15.67 -8.52 63.53
N ALA A 271 -16.58 -9.04 62.67
CA ALA A 271 -17.77 -9.75 63.14
C ALA A 271 -17.39 -11.04 63.89
N GLU A 272 -16.47 -11.84 63.36
CA GLU A 272 -15.94 -13.07 64.05
C GLU A 272 -15.33 -12.76 65.40
N GLY A 273 -14.61 -11.65 65.49
CA GLY A 273 -14.05 -11.18 66.81
C GLY A 273 -15.15 -10.93 67.82
N PHE A 274 -16.19 -10.19 67.47
CA PHE A 274 -17.34 -9.92 68.31
C PHE A 274 -18.10 -11.19 68.70
N ILE A 275 -18.30 -12.10 67.78
CA ILE A 275 -18.97 -13.39 67.98
C ILE A 275 -18.17 -14.20 69.04
N LYS A 276 -16.85 -14.29 68.86
CA LYS A 276 -15.97 -15.02 69.81
C LYS A 276 -16.01 -14.44 71.19
N ASP A 277 -15.95 -13.10 71.38
CA ASP A 277 -16.06 -12.44 72.65
C ASP A 277 -17.41 -12.74 73.34
N LEU A 278 -18.51 -12.66 72.53
CA LEU A 278 -19.86 -13.00 73.02
C LEU A 278 -19.98 -14.47 73.46
N GLU A 279 -19.44 -15.41 72.68
CA GLU A 279 -19.43 -16.84 72.98
C GLU A 279 -18.67 -17.13 74.27
N GLN A 280 -17.54 -16.46 74.50
CA GLN A 280 -16.77 -16.57 75.76
C GLN A 280 -17.57 -16.05 76.94
N GLU A 281 -18.17 -14.87 76.82
CA GLU A 281 -19.01 -14.26 77.88
C GLU A 281 -20.23 -15.14 78.20
N ILE A 282 -20.90 -15.69 77.19
CA ILE A 282 -22.01 -16.64 77.35
C ILE A 282 -21.53 -17.88 78.11
N SER A 283 -20.37 -18.43 77.80
CA SER A 283 -19.79 -19.60 78.49
C SER A 283 -19.58 -19.32 79.99
N GLU A 284 -19.04 -18.14 80.30
CA GLU A 284 -18.84 -17.71 81.70
C GLU A 284 -20.17 -17.51 82.41
N LEU A 285 -21.18 -16.90 81.77
CA LEU A 285 -22.53 -16.73 82.35
C LEU A 285 -23.25 -18.08 82.53
N MET A 286 -23.10 -19.02 81.58
CA MET A 286 -23.66 -20.37 81.69
C MET A 286 -23.05 -21.14 82.91
N LYS A 287 -21.73 -21.05 83.08
CA LYS A 287 -21.04 -21.64 84.26
C LYS A 287 -21.59 -21.05 85.56
N ARG A 288 -21.68 -19.72 85.62
CA ARG A 288 -22.24 -19.02 86.81
C ARG A 288 -23.72 -19.40 87.04
N SER A 289 -24.54 -19.48 86.00
CA SER A 289 -25.92 -19.93 86.09
C SER A 289 -26.01 -21.34 86.72
N SER A 290 -25.11 -22.24 86.30
CA SER A 290 -25.03 -23.59 86.80
C SER A 290 -24.65 -23.58 88.31
N GLU A 291 -23.67 -22.76 88.70
CA GLU A 291 -23.25 -22.58 90.11
C GLU A 291 -24.40 -22.05 91.00
N VAL A 292 -25.12 -21.03 90.48
CA VAL A 292 -26.32 -20.49 91.17
C VAL A 292 -27.40 -21.57 91.31
N LYS A 293 -27.63 -22.38 90.28
CA LYS A 293 -28.63 -23.46 90.29
C LYS A 293 -28.26 -24.58 91.26
N GLN A 294 -26.98 -24.97 91.28
CA GLN A 294 -26.47 -25.94 92.28
C GLN A 294 -26.63 -25.41 93.72
N LEU A 295 -26.26 -24.16 93.93
CA LEU A 295 -26.36 -23.56 95.26
C LEU A 295 -27.83 -23.43 95.71
N SER A 296 -28.75 -23.09 94.82
CA SER A 296 -30.17 -22.97 95.14
C SER A 296 -30.84 -24.31 95.52
N CYS A 297 -30.25 -25.43 95.08
CA CYS A 297 -30.73 -26.78 95.38
C CYS A 297 -29.96 -27.41 96.54
N SER A 298 -29.01 -26.69 97.17
CA SER A 298 -28.15 -27.20 98.29
C SER A 298 -28.93 -27.28 99.61
N GLU A 299 -28.81 -28.38 100.28
CA GLU A 299 -29.35 -28.58 101.63
C GLU A 299 -28.34 -28.06 102.73
N ASP A 300 -27.10 -27.71 102.32
CA ASP A 300 -26.11 -27.14 103.19
C ASP A 300 -26.31 -25.62 103.35
N HIS A 301 -27.06 -25.21 104.38
CA HIS A 301 -27.40 -23.81 104.66
C HIS A 301 -26.16 -22.93 104.93
N LEU A 302 -25.09 -23.51 105.50
CA LEU A 302 -23.87 -22.77 105.80
C LEU A 302 -23.13 -22.44 104.53
N HIS A 303 -22.96 -23.41 103.64
CA HIS A 303 -22.33 -23.24 102.35
C HIS A 303 -23.13 -22.25 101.44
N LEU A 304 -24.45 -22.33 101.46
CA LEU A 304 -25.33 -21.42 100.74
C LEU A 304 -25.10 -19.96 101.19
N LEU A 305 -25.14 -19.70 102.51
CA LEU A 305 -24.99 -18.33 103.01
C LEU A 305 -23.57 -17.76 102.81
N GLN A 306 -22.53 -18.59 102.91
CA GLN A 306 -21.14 -18.17 102.62
C GLN A 306 -20.91 -17.83 101.13
N SER A 307 -21.47 -18.61 100.28
CA SER A 307 -21.28 -18.47 98.82
C SER A 307 -22.20 -17.42 98.19
N PHE A 308 -23.35 -17.13 98.84
CA PHE A 308 -24.37 -16.21 98.32
C PHE A 308 -23.80 -14.82 98.02
N SER A 309 -22.96 -14.27 98.89
CA SER A 309 -22.42 -12.93 98.72
C SER A 309 -21.52 -12.78 97.46
N SER A 310 -20.75 -13.85 97.15
CA SER A 310 -19.90 -13.85 95.94
C SER A 310 -20.71 -14.00 94.69
N LEU A 311 -21.81 -14.76 94.76
CA LEU A 311 -22.70 -14.95 93.58
C LEU A 311 -23.70 -13.80 93.36
N LYS A 312 -23.96 -12.97 94.43
CA LYS A 312 -24.84 -11.80 94.32
C LYS A 312 -24.19 -10.67 93.47
N ALA A 313 -22.84 -10.56 93.45
CA ALA A 313 -22.14 -9.56 92.69
C ALA A 313 -22.39 -9.81 91.20
N ALA A 314 -22.84 -8.80 90.47
CA ALA A 314 -23.03 -8.92 88.99
C ALA A 314 -21.69 -9.25 88.32
N PRO A 315 -21.65 -10.16 87.38
CA PRO A 315 -20.42 -10.43 86.60
C PRO A 315 -20.01 -9.21 85.78
N PRO A 316 -18.73 -8.97 85.54
CA PRO A 316 -18.27 -7.90 84.68
C PRO A 316 -18.60 -8.28 83.23
N THR A 317 -19.69 -7.76 82.71
CA THR A 317 -20.11 -7.96 81.30
C THR A 317 -19.91 -6.66 80.51
N LYS A 318 -19.52 -6.81 79.30
CA LYS A 318 -19.40 -5.71 78.35
C LYS A 318 -20.82 -5.26 77.90
N ASP A 319 -21.00 -3.96 77.64
CA ASP A 319 -22.23 -3.48 77.06
C ASP A 319 -22.21 -3.71 75.56
N TRP A 320 -23.03 -4.62 75.12
CA TRP A 320 -23.16 -5.02 73.72
C TRP A 320 -24.23 -4.25 72.99
N THR A 321 -25.01 -3.37 73.60
CA THR A 321 -26.12 -2.65 72.99
C THR A 321 -25.65 -1.67 71.92
N GLU A 322 -24.45 -1.09 72.06
CA GLU A 322 -23.83 -0.15 71.10
C GLU A 322 -22.95 -0.85 70.08
N VAL A 323 -22.68 -2.13 70.20
CA VAL A 323 -21.81 -2.86 69.30
C VAL A 323 -22.63 -3.30 68.08
N ARG A 324 -22.26 -2.75 66.88
CA ARG A 324 -22.90 -3.08 65.59
C ARG A 324 -21.84 -3.39 64.55
N VAL A 325 -22.11 -4.38 63.73
CA VAL A 325 -21.35 -4.66 62.50
C VAL A 325 -22.12 -4.02 61.34
N HIS A 326 -21.61 -2.91 60.83
CA HIS A 326 -22.18 -2.26 59.69
C HIS A 326 -21.65 -2.94 58.42
N PRO A 327 -22.50 -3.53 57.57
CA PRO A 327 -22.06 -4.09 56.28
C PRO A 327 -21.51 -2.97 55.40
N PRO A 328 -20.40 -3.17 54.65
CA PRO A 328 -19.89 -2.16 53.75
C PRO A 328 -20.90 -1.88 52.66
N SER A 329 -21.05 -0.62 52.26
CA SER A 329 -21.83 -0.25 51.08
C SER A 329 -20.95 -0.43 49.84
N TYR A 330 -21.40 -1.22 48.90
CA TYR A 330 -20.74 -1.45 47.60
C TYR A 330 -21.34 -0.56 46.50
N GLU A 331 -22.33 0.26 46.82
CA GLU A 331 -22.96 1.18 45.86
C GLU A 331 -21.91 2.17 45.33
N GLY A 332 -21.91 2.36 43.99
CA GLY A 332 -20.98 3.28 43.29
C GLY A 332 -19.56 2.70 43.08
N THR A 333 -19.21 1.57 43.71
CA THR A 333 -17.85 0.98 43.56
C THR A 333 -17.55 0.61 42.09
N VAL A 334 -18.53 -0.01 41.42
CA VAL A 334 -18.39 -0.40 40.00
C VAL A 334 -18.27 0.85 39.13
N VAL A 335 -19.13 1.86 39.35
CA VAL A 335 -19.12 3.11 38.56
C VAL A 335 -17.75 3.79 38.69
N ARG A 336 -17.23 3.94 39.92
CA ARG A 336 -15.91 4.54 40.15
C ARG A 336 -14.79 3.76 39.45
N ALA A 337 -14.84 2.43 39.50
CA ALA A 337 -13.84 1.57 38.81
C ALA A 337 -13.90 1.76 37.29
N VAL A 338 -15.11 1.87 36.73
CA VAL A 338 -15.31 2.10 35.29
C VAL A 338 -14.80 3.50 34.88
N GLU A 339 -15.07 4.53 35.66
CA GLU A 339 -14.55 5.90 35.42
C GLU A 339 -13.01 5.91 35.45
N GLN A 340 -12.40 5.20 36.38
CA GLN A 340 -10.93 5.09 36.44
C GLN A 340 -10.37 4.33 35.24
N LEU A 341 -11.06 3.29 34.78
CA LEU A 341 -10.68 2.54 33.60
C LEU A 341 -10.81 3.43 32.33
N GLU A 342 -11.91 4.16 32.20
CA GLU A 342 -12.12 5.11 31.10
C GLU A 342 -10.96 6.10 30.99
N GLU A 343 -10.56 6.70 32.09
CA GLU A 343 -9.44 7.66 32.11
C GLU A 343 -8.11 7.00 31.71
N LYS A 344 -7.84 5.77 32.20
CA LYS A 344 -6.66 5.00 31.81
C LYS A 344 -6.63 4.70 30.30
N LEU A 345 -7.78 4.30 29.74
CA LEU A 345 -7.93 3.99 28.31
C LEU A 345 -7.79 5.26 27.46
N ARG A 346 -8.43 6.34 27.85
CA ARG A 346 -8.34 7.66 27.20
C ARG A 346 -6.88 8.13 27.10
N LYS A 347 -6.12 8.00 28.18
CA LYS A 347 -4.70 8.36 28.20
C LYS A 347 -3.86 7.49 27.24
N LYS A 348 -4.13 6.17 27.22
CA LYS A 348 -3.45 5.26 26.28
C LYS A 348 -3.76 5.60 24.82
N MET A 349 -5.03 5.89 24.51
CA MET A 349 -5.46 6.28 23.16
C MET A 349 -4.80 7.58 22.74
N LYS A 350 -4.75 8.58 23.63
CA LYS A 350 -4.06 9.84 23.36
C LYS A 350 -2.58 9.63 23.03
N ASN A 351 -1.87 8.83 23.83
CA ASN A 351 -0.45 8.52 23.57
C ASN A 351 -0.26 7.85 22.20
N LEU A 352 -1.16 6.95 21.82
CA LEU A 352 -1.13 6.28 20.51
C LEU A 352 -1.31 7.29 19.37
N MET A 353 -2.28 8.19 19.50
CA MET A 353 -2.56 9.23 18.49
C MET A 353 -1.40 10.22 18.38
N GLU A 354 -0.79 10.61 19.49
CA GLU A 354 0.42 11.45 19.49
C GLU A 354 1.59 10.77 18.78
N ALA A 355 1.79 9.48 19.00
CA ALA A 355 2.85 8.70 18.35
C ALA A 355 2.60 8.59 16.84
N GLU A 356 1.35 8.38 16.43
CA GLU A 356 0.95 8.35 15.02
C GLU A 356 1.17 9.71 14.34
N LEU A 357 0.73 10.79 14.98
CA LEU A 357 0.91 12.14 14.45
C LEU A 357 2.41 12.46 14.28
N LYS A 358 3.26 12.11 15.25
CA LYS A 358 4.72 12.28 15.14
C LYS A 358 5.30 11.47 13.96
N ARG A 359 4.76 10.29 13.71
CA ARG A 359 5.19 9.47 12.55
C ARG A 359 4.83 10.14 11.23
N ILE A 360 3.62 10.70 11.15
CA ILE A 360 3.10 11.44 9.99
C ILE A 360 3.92 12.72 9.75
N GLN A 361 4.26 13.46 10.81
CA GLN A 361 5.05 14.70 10.76
C GLN A 361 6.45 14.51 10.14
N LYS A 362 6.97 13.28 10.13
CA LYS A 362 8.24 12.97 9.43
C LYS A 362 8.14 13.16 7.91
N SER A 363 6.92 13.22 7.37
CA SER A 363 6.66 13.51 5.96
C SER A 363 6.44 15.02 5.70
N ALA A 364 6.81 15.87 6.66
CA ALA A 364 6.61 17.30 6.56
C ALA A 364 7.33 17.90 5.35
N VAL A 365 6.63 18.78 4.65
CA VAL A 365 7.14 19.53 3.50
C VAL A 365 6.97 21.02 3.74
N ASP A 366 7.89 21.79 3.20
CA ASP A 366 7.79 23.24 3.25
C ASP A 366 6.85 23.73 2.14
N VAL A 367 5.71 24.33 2.54
CA VAL A 367 4.70 24.84 1.63
C VAL A 367 4.75 26.37 1.63
N THR A 368 4.64 26.98 0.44
CA THR A 368 4.45 28.41 0.24
C THR A 368 3.30 28.64 -0.72
N LEU A 369 2.56 29.72 -0.50
CA LEU A 369 1.43 30.10 -1.33
C LEU A 369 1.90 30.58 -2.72
N ASP A 370 1.11 30.28 -3.74
CA ASP A 370 1.40 30.67 -5.12
C ASP A 370 0.58 31.90 -5.52
N PRO A 371 1.19 33.09 -5.56
CA PRO A 371 0.48 34.31 -5.88
C PRO A 371 -0.12 34.34 -7.30
N ASP A 372 0.39 33.51 -8.21
CA ASP A 372 -0.14 33.43 -9.57
C ASP A 372 -1.51 32.74 -9.63
N THR A 373 -1.83 31.91 -8.61
CA THR A 373 -3.11 31.21 -8.49
C THR A 373 -4.12 31.95 -7.60
N ALA A 374 -3.65 32.90 -6.82
CA ALA A 374 -4.46 33.58 -5.81
C ALA A 374 -5.58 34.43 -6.44
N ASN A 375 -6.77 34.34 -5.84
CA ASN A 375 -7.86 35.25 -6.16
C ASN A 375 -7.41 36.70 -5.88
N PRO A 376 -7.80 37.69 -6.70
CA PRO A 376 -7.37 39.09 -6.53
C PRO A 376 -7.72 39.76 -5.18
N HIS A 377 -8.76 39.28 -4.48
CA HIS A 377 -9.17 39.81 -3.17
C HIS A 377 -8.34 39.25 -2.00
N LEU A 378 -7.45 38.27 -2.27
CA LEU A 378 -6.60 37.67 -1.24
C LEU A 378 -5.32 38.50 -1.02
N ILE A 379 -4.99 38.69 0.23
CA ILE A 379 -3.74 39.33 0.67
C ILE A 379 -2.80 38.20 1.16
N LEU A 380 -1.65 38.08 0.49
CA LEU A 380 -0.62 37.12 0.83
C LEU A 380 0.56 37.85 1.49
N SER A 381 1.14 37.23 2.53
CA SER A 381 2.36 37.75 3.14
C SER A 381 3.57 37.60 2.19
N ALA A 382 4.59 38.45 2.37
CA ALA A 382 5.80 38.47 1.53
C ALA A 382 6.57 37.13 1.55
N ASP A 383 6.49 36.39 2.64
CA ASP A 383 7.11 35.06 2.77
C ASP A 383 6.25 33.91 2.18
N GLY A 384 5.04 34.24 1.71
CA GLY A 384 4.11 33.25 1.17
C GLY A 384 3.54 32.28 2.22
N LYS A 385 3.55 32.67 3.49
CA LYS A 385 3.10 31.78 4.59
C LYS A 385 1.73 32.13 5.16
N GLN A 386 1.20 33.30 4.84
CA GLN A 386 -0.10 33.74 5.39
C GLN A 386 -1.02 34.21 4.26
N VAL A 387 -2.32 33.97 4.44
CA VAL A 387 -3.36 34.45 3.53
C VAL A 387 -4.62 34.81 4.31
N TYR A 388 -5.23 35.91 3.93
CA TYR A 388 -6.55 36.35 4.41
C TYR A 388 -7.27 37.11 3.30
N CYS A 389 -8.59 37.25 3.46
CA CYS A 389 -9.39 38.04 2.52
C CYS A 389 -9.34 39.50 2.92
N GLY A 390 -8.97 40.36 1.99
CA GLY A 390 -8.95 41.81 2.21
C GLY A 390 -10.37 42.37 2.38
N ASP A 391 -10.48 43.55 3.03
CA ASP A 391 -11.73 44.31 3.06
C ASP A 391 -12.00 44.78 1.62
N GLY A 392 -13.01 44.22 0.98
CA GLY A 392 -13.50 44.77 -0.27
C GLY A 392 -13.91 46.22 0.04
N GLY A 393 -13.27 47.17 -0.65
CA GLY A 393 -13.46 48.61 -0.38
C GLY A 393 -14.92 48.99 -0.37
N GLY A 394 -15.46 49.07 0.83
CA GLY A 394 -16.74 49.78 1.03
C GLY A 394 -16.46 51.24 0.77
N ARG A 395 -17.06 51.82 -0.23
CA ARG A 395 -17.19 53.26 -0.30
C ARG A 395 -18.09 53.66 0.86
N ASP A 396 -17.53 54.45 1.77
CA ASP A 396 -18.34 55.21 2.72
C ASP A 396 -19.11 56.29 1.91
N ASP A 397 -20.25 55.91 1.40
CA ASP A 397 -21.20 56.88 0.91
C ASP A 397 -22.06 57.30 2.10
N ASP A 398 -21.51 58.22 2.91
CA ASP A 398 -22.30 59.04 3.82
C ASP A 398 -23.08 60.04 2.96
N ASP A 399 -24.26 59.66 2.55
CA ASP A 399 -25.27 60.66 2.11
C ASP A 399 -26.54 60.37 2.86
N ASP A 400 -26.76 61.26 3.87
CA ASP A 400 -28.04 61.49 4.54
C ASP A 400 -29.08 61.88 3.50
N ASP A 401 -30.13 61.10 3.36
CA ASP A 401 -31.42 61.66 2.89
C ASP A 401 -32.59 60.94 3.58
N ASP A 402 -33.17 61.65 4.51
CA ASP A 402 -34.46 61.38 5.11
C ASP A 402 -35.56 61.31 4.04
N ASN A 403 -36.28 60.19 3.99
CA ASN A 403 -37.67 60.25 3.54
C ASN A 403 -38.51 59.14 4.13
N ASP A 404 -39.41 59.54 5.02
CA ASP A 404 -40.53 58.74 5.49
C ASP A 404 -41.43 58.28 4.35
N HIS A 405 -41.81 56.97 4.36
CA HIS A 405 -43.21 56.63 4.06
C HIS A 405 -43.53 55.18 4.52
N ASP A 406 -44.57 55.15 5.37
CA ASP A 406 -45.31 53.99 5.80
C ASP A 406 -45.96 53.23 4.64
N ASP A 407 -46.05 51.93 4.68
CA ASP A 407 -47.27 51.11 4.74
C ASP A 407 -47.06 49.63 4.38
N TYR A 408 -47.59 48.84 5.27
CA TYR A 408 -48.12 47.46 5.24
C TYR A 408 -47.97 46.57 3.96
N ASP A 409 -47.53 45.32 4.09
CA ASP A 409 -48.40 44.16 4.22
C ASP A 409 -47.61 42.84 4.28
N ASP A 410 -48.13 41.89 5.07
CA ASP A 410 -47.73 40.51 5.26
C ASP A 410 -47.63 39.69 3.96
N HIS A 411 -46.57 38.88 3.85
CA HIS A 411 -46.68 37.53 3.28
C HIS A 411 -45.48 36.65 3.65
N ASP A 412 -45.78 35.51 4.27
CA ASP A 412 -44.90 34.40 4.56
C ASP A 412 -44.37 33.76 3.26
N GLY A 413 -43.08 33.57 3.17
CA GLY A 413 -42.44 32.79 2.12
C GLY A 413 -40.97 32.54 2.44
N TYR A 414 -40.68 31.38 2.95
CA TYR A 414 -39.32 30.93 3.13
C TYR A 414 -38.71 30.56 1.77
N ASP A 415 -37.83 31.34 1.27
CA ASP A 415 -36.88 30.93 0.24
C ASP A 415 -35.50 31.47 0.62
N ASP A 416 -34.62 30.55 0.99
CA ASP A 416 -33.19 30.78 1.21
C ASP A 416 -32.48 31.01 -0.15
N ASP A 417 -32.69 32.19 -0.73
CA ASP A 417 -31.86 32.62 -1.87
C ASP A 417 -30.65 33.39 -1.35
N TYR A 418 -29.48 32.75 -1.46
CA TYR A 418 -28.19 33.38 -1.28
C TYR A 418 -28.03 34.48 -2.34
N TYR A 419 -28.10 35.72 -1.88
CA TYR A 419 -27.89 36.89 -2.71
C TYR A 419 -26.41 37.04 -3.10
N TYR A 420 -26.08 36.62 -4.30
CA TYR A 420 -24.82 36.98 -4.95
C TYR A 420 -25.00 38.40 -5.50
N GLY A 421 -24.37 39.36 -4.85
CA GLY A 421 -24.31 40.72 -5.37
C GLY A 421 -23.59 40.76 -6.72
N ASP A 422 -24.21 41.36 -7.68
CA ASP A 422 -23.67 41.64 -9.01
C ASP A 422 -22.49 42.62 -8.85
N TYR A 423 -21.26 42.08 -8.94
CA TYR A 423 -20.06 42.93 -8.99
C TYR A 423 -19.67 43.15 -10.45
N ASP A 424 -20.05 44.30 -11.00
CA ASP A 424 -19.64 44.75 -12.31
C ASP A 424 -18.17 45.17 -12.34
N ASP A 425 -17.44 44.50 -13.22
CA ASP A 425 -16.35 44.97 -14.06
C ASP A 425 -15.11 45.66 -13.47
N TYR A 426 -14.05 44.88 -13.23
CA TYR A 426 -12.69 45.34 -13.50
C TYR A 426 -11.92 44.26 -14.27
N ASP A 427 -11.51 44.62 -15.49
CA ASP A 427 -10.86 43.82 -16.51
C ASP A 427 -9.39 43.42 -16.15
N ASP A 428 -9.16 42.65 -15.06
CA ASP A 428 -7.88 41.96 -14.85
C ASP A 428 -8.06 40.44 -14.79
N ASP A 429 -9.15 39.96 -15.33
CA ASP A 429 -9.59 38.56 -15.21
C ASP A 429 -9.02 37.62 -16.32
N ASN A 430 -7.99 38.07 -17.02
CA ASN A 430 -7.47 37.32 -18.18
C ASN A 430 -6.33 36.33 -17.83
N CYS A 431 -6.07 36.09 -16.53
CA CYS A 431 -5.07 35.06 -16.12
C CYS A 431 -5.80 33.73 -15.86
N PRO A 432 -5.63 32.71 -16.69
CA PRO A 432 -6.33 31.42 -16.53
C PRO A 432 -5.91 30.65 -15.29
N GLU A 433 -4.75 30.96 -14.71
CA GLU A 433 -4.21 30.26 -13.54
C GLU A 433 -4.84 30.75 -12.23
N ARG A 434 -5.43 31.96 -12.19
CA ARG A 434 -5.96 32.64 -11.01
C ARG A 434 -7.39 32.20 -10.72
N PHE A 435 -7.73 31.94 -9.44
CA PHE A 435 -9.10 31.64 -9.03
C PHE A 435 -10.01 32.87 -9.20
N SER A 436 -11.21 32.65 -9.73
CA SER A 436 -12.27 33.68 -9.85
C SER A 436 -13.62 32.95 -10.08
N PRO A 437 -14.69 33.24 -9.30
CA PRO A 437 -14.77 34.21 -8.20
C PRO A 437 -14.30 33.65 -6.84
N CYS A 438 -14.04 32.34 -6.70
CA CYS A 438 -13.72 31.73 -5.42
C CYS A 438 -12.44 32.34 -4.81
N ALA A 439 -12.51 32.81 -3.56
CA ALA A 439 -11.38 33.42 -2.84
C ALA A 439 -10.36 32.40 -2.36
N SER A 440 -9.79 31.64 -3.29
CA SER A 440 -8.88 30.52 -3.04
C SER A 440 -7.48 30.76 -3.59
N VAL A 441 -6.51 29.98 -3.07
CA VAL A 441 -5.11 29.98 -3.52
C VAL A 441 -4.50 28.58 -3.35
N LEU A 442 -3.58 28.22 -4.23
CA LEU A 442 -2.83 26.96 -4.17
C LEU A 442 -1.44 27.17 -3.55
N GLY A 443 -0.87 26.10 -3.02
CA GLY A 443 0.55 26.03 -2.72
C GLY A 443 1.37 25.90 -4.00
N LYS A 444 2.57 26.52 -4.04
CA LYS A 444 3.54 26.39 -5.14
C LYS A 444 4.00 24.96 -5.34
N GLN A 445 4.20 24.24 -4.22
CA GLN A 445 4.67 22.86 -4.24
C GLN A 445 3.55 21.95 -4.77
N SER A 446 3.95 21.00 -5.62
CA SER A 446 3.03 19.98 -6.16
C SER A 446 3.63 18.59 -6.01
N PHE A 447 2.78 17.62 -5.80
CA PHE A 447 3.19 16.25 -5.48
C PHE A 447 2.45 15.27 -6.40
N SER A 448 3.20 14.30 -6.95
CA SER A 448 2.66 13.24 -7.81
C SER A 448 3.04 11.84 -7.34
N SER A 449 3.65 11.74 -6.17
CA SER A 449 4.06 10.48 -5.53
C SER A 449 4.47 10.73 -4.09
N GLY A 450 4.56 9.67 -3.31
CA GLY A 450 5.08 9.68 -1.95
C GLY A 450 4.09 10.22 -0.93
N ARG A 451 4.63 10.55 0.23
CA ARG A 451 3.88 11.08 1.36
C ARG A 451 4.30 12.52 1.64
N PHE A 452 3.34 13.36 1.99
CA PHE A 452 3.62 14.72 2.41
C PHE A 452 2.65 15.18 3.50
N TYR A 453 3.12 16.12 4.30
CA TYR A 453 2.39 16.66 5.44
C TYR A 453 2.70 18.15 5.58
N PHE A 454 1.68 18.95 5.95
CA PHE A 454 1.86 20.36 6.30
C PHE A 454 0.83 20.78 7.35
N GLU A 455 1.15 21.84 8.09
CA GLU A 455 0.27 22.37 9.16
C GLU A 455 -0.16 23.78 8.85
N VAL A 456 -1.42 24.09 9.18
CA VAL A 456 -2.03 25.40 8.99
C VAL A 456 -2.70 25.84 10.28
N GLN A 457 -2.31 27.00 10.81
CA GLN A 457 -3.01 27.63 11.93
C GLN A 457 -4.32 28.24 11.42
N VAL A 458 -5.41 27.88 12.08
CA VAL A 458 -6.79 28.35 11.80
C VAL A 458 -7.39 29.11 12.99
N LYS A 459 -6.56 29.43 13.98
CA LYS A 459 -6.99 30.08 15.23
C LYS A 459 -7.67 31.41 14.96
N GLY A 460 -8.86 31.60 15.54
CA GLY A 460 -9.61 32.85 15.45
C GLY A 460 -10.44 33.00 14.18
N LYS A 461 -10.47 31.98 13.32
CA LYS A 461 -11.30 31.98 12.11
C LYS A 461 -12.69 31.40 12.39
N THR A 462 -13.67 31.90 11.65
CA THR A 462 -15.06 31.41 11.68
C THR A 462 -15.46 30.69 10.39
N ASP A 463 -14.63 30.81 9.33
CA ASP A 463 -14.90 30.22 8.03
C ASP A 463 -13.56 29.95 7.31
N TRP A 464 -13.36 28.72 6.82
CA TRP A 464 -12.18 28.35 6.04
C TRP A 464 -12.36 26.96 5.40
N ASP A 465 -11.70 26.73 4.23
CA ASP A 465 -11.51 25.40 3.66
C ASP A 465 -10.01 25.10 3.54
N LEU A 466 -9.62 23.88 3.89
CA LEU A 466 -8.25 23.40 3.80
C LEU A 466 -8.20 22.01 3.19
N GLY A 467 -7.15 21.73 2.44
CA GLY A 467 -6.89 20.39 1.92
C GLY A 467 -5.95 20.38 0.73
N VAL A 468 -6.30 19.56 -0.26
CA VAL A 468 -5.52 19.45 -1.50
C VAL A 468 -6.44 19.47 -2.72
N ALA A 469 -5.91 20.03 -3.81
CA ALA A 469 -6.59 20.11 -5.11
C ALA A 469 -5.71 19.50 -6.20
N ARG A 470 -6.29 18.85 -7.19
CA ARG A 470 -5.55 18.44 -8.38
C ARG A 470 -5.14 19.67 -9.20
N ARG A 471 -3.99 19.61 -9.88
CA ARG A 471 -3.47 20.71 -10.71
C ARG A 471 -4.49 21.22 -11.73
N SER A 472 -5.24 20.30 -12.33
CA SER A 472 -6.26 20.60 -13.35
C SER A 472 -7.62 21.04 -12.79
N ILE A 473 -7.67 21.45 -11.49
CA ILE A 473 -8.90 21.98 -10.89
C ILE A 473 -9.44 23.17 -11.69
N ASN A 474 -10.75 23.23 -11.86
CA ASN A 474 -11.39 24.40 -12.46
C ASN A 474 -11.21 25.61 -11.52
N ARG A 475 -10.69 26.71 -12.04
CA ARG A 475 -10.42 27.94 -11.28
C ARG A 475 -11.36 29.08 -11.65
N LYS A 476 -12.21 28.87 -12.66
CA LYS A 476 -13.15 29.88 -13.17
C LYS A 476 -14.60 29.42 -12.97
N GLY A 477 -15.42 30.30 -12.46
CA GLY A 477 -16.82 30.00 -12.14
C GLY A 477 -16.99 29.25 -10.83
N GLU A 478 -18.18 28.72 -10.60
CA GLU A 478 -18.50 27.95 -9.39
C GLU A 478 -17.68 26.65 -9.33
N VAL A 479 -17.00 26.45 -8.22
CA VAL A 479 -16.22 25.24 -7.94
C VAL A 479 -17.06 24.33 -7.04
N THR A 480 -17.60 23.26 -7.60
CA THR A 480 -18.25 22.23 -6.78
C THR A 480 -17.21 21.49 -5.95
N LEU A 481 -17.29 21.64 -4.64
CA LEU A 481 -16.32 21.08 -3.70
C LEU A 481 -16.57 19.57 -3.53
N SER A 482 -15.79 18.74 -4.22
CA SER A 482 -15.90 17.27 -4.11
C SER A 482 -14.65 16.55 -4.65
N PRO A 483 -14.40 15.32 -4.21
CA PRO A 483 -13.33 14.47 -4.78
C PRO A 483 -13.48 14.20 -6.27
N LEU A 484 -14.70 14.13 -6.78
CA LEU A 484 -14.98 13.94 -8.22
C LEU A 484 -14.44 15.11 -9.05
N ASN A 485 -14.45 16.31 -8.48
CA ASN A 485 -13.92 17.53 -9.12
C ASN A 485 -12.44 17.77 -8.79
N GLY A 486 -11.82 16.85 -8.02
CA GLY A 486 -10.39 16.91 -7.70
C GLY A 486 -10.05 17.76 -6.49
N LEU A 487 -10.98 17.85 -5.52
CA LEU A 487 -10.80 18.53 -4.24
C LEU A 487 -11.04 17.58 -3.09
N TRP A 488 -10.11 17.51 -2.16
CA TRP A 488 -10.19 16.72 -0.92
C TRP A 488 -9.97 17.71 0.22
N ILE A 489 -11.07 18.21 0.78
CA ILE A 489 -11.04 19.31 1.73
C ILE A 489 -11.95 19.08 2.93
N VAL A 490 -11.56 19.68 4.06
CA VAL A 490 -12.42 19.89 5.22
C VAL A 490 -12.61 21.40 5.41
N CYS A 491 -13.72 21.77 6.02
CA CYS A 491 -14.06 23.17 6.23
C CYS A 491 -14.59 23.43 7.63
N LEU A 492 -14.56 24.70 8.01
CA LEU A 492 -15.33 25.28 9.10
C LEU A 492 -16.30 26.29 8.49
N GLU A 493 -17.57 26.20 8.83
CA GLU A 493 -18.62 27.12 8.44
C GLU A 493 -19.27 27.72 9.69
N ASN A 494 -19.61 29.00 9.64
CA ASN A 494 -20.35 29.70 10.71
C ASN A 494 -19.73 29.57 12.11
N GLY A 495 -18.42 29.33 12.19
CA GLY A 495 -17.65 29.26 13.43
C GLY A 495 -17.82 28.00 14.26
N ASN A 496 -18.70 27.06 13.87
CA ASN A 496 -18.96 25.85 14.68
C ASN A 496 -19.36 24.61 13.88
N GLN A 497 -19.53 24.70 12.58
CA GLN A 497 -19.92 23.56 11.73
C GLN A 497 -18.71 23.08 10.93
N TYR A 498 -18.24 21.89 11.25
CA TYR A 498 -17.15 21.24 10.53
C TYR A 498 -17.71 20.23 9.53
N LYS A 499 -17.22 20.23 8.32
CA LYS A 499 -17.63 19.27 7.26
C LYS A 499 -16.43 18.77 6.48
N ALA A 500 -16.55 17.57 5.96
CA ALA A 500 -15.70 17.06 4.87
C ALA A 500 -16.54 17.04 3.59
N TYR A 501 -16.05 17.68 2.55
CA TYR A 501 -16.71 17.68 1.24
C TYR A 501 -16.41 16.36 0.50
N ALA A 502 -16.98 15.28 1.05
CA ALA A 502 -16.99 13.95 0.44
C ALA A 502 -18.18 13.84 -0.54
N ASP A 503 -18.49 12.64 -1.00
CA ASP A 503 -19.61 12.41 -1.90
C ASP A 503 -20.47 11.24 -1.34
N PRO A 504 -21.56 11.56 -0.60
CA PRO A 504 -22.04 12.88 -0.16
C PRO A 504 -21.17 13.53 0.94
N SER A 505 -21.36 14.84 1.18
CA SER A 505 -20.65 15.56 2.24
C SER A 505 -20.98 15.00 3.63
N VAL A 506 -20.02 15.09 4.56
CA VAL A 506 -20.10 14.49 5.90
C VAL A 506 -19.95 15.59 6.96
N ASP A 507 -20.94 15.73 7.83
CA ASP A 507 -20.82 16.59 9.02
C ASP A 507 -19.85 15.93 10.02
N LEU A 508 -18.91 16.72 10.54
CA LEU A 508 -17.86 16.24 11.43
C LEU A 508 -18.12 16.70 12.86
N HIS A 509 -18.01 15.76 13.80
CA HIS A 509 -18.09 16.09 15.21
C HIS A 509 -16.68 16.36 15.74
N VAL A 510 -16.43 17.61 16.13
CA VAL A 510 -15.13 18.04 16.67
C VAL A 510 -15.37 18.59 18.07
N ASP A 511 -14.83 17.91 19.09
CA ASP A 511 -15.08 18.23 20.51
C ASP A 511 -14.66 19.65 20.90
N SER A 512 -13.55 20.12 20.35
CA SER A 512 -13.05 21.49 20.51
C SER A 512 -12.46 21.95 19.19
N GLY A 513 -12.77 23.16 18.78
CA GLY A 513 -12.27 23.69 17.51
C GLY A 513 -10.73 23.68 17.46
N PRO A 514 -10.13 23.08 16.44
CA PRO A 514 -8.67 23.04 16.31
C PRO A 514 -8.10 24.45 16.12
N GLU A 515 -7.01 24.76 16.82
CA GLU A 515 -6.24 25.99 16.55
C GLU A 515 -5.28 25.78 15.36
N LYS A 516 -4.95 24.52 15.07
CA LYS A 516 -4.03 24.14 13.99
C LYS A 516 -4.48 22.82 13.37
N VAL A 517 -4.59 22.80 12.06
CA VAL A 517 -4.96 21.61 11.27
C VAL A 517 -3.72 21.07 10.54
N GLY A 518 -3.45 19.79 10.70
CA GLY A 518 -2.44 19.05 9.91
C GLY A 518 -3.11 18.36 8.72
N VAL A 519 -2.53 18.47 7.54
CA VAL A 519 -2.98 17.81 6.32
C VAL A 519 -1.92 16.80 5.89
N PHE A 520 -2.28 15.53 5.84
CA PHE A 520 -1.42 14.43 5.41
C PHE A 520 -1.96 13.79 4.14
N VAL A 521 -1.08 13.51 3.21
CA VAL A 521 -1.40 12.81 1.97
C VAL A 521 -0.45 11.64 1.77
N ASP A 522 -1.01 10.48 1.44
CA ASP A 522 -0.28 9.33 0.89
C ASP A 522 -0.80 9.13 -0.55
N TYR A 523 0.02 9.53 -1.51
CA TYR A 523 -0.39 9.55 -2.92
C TYR A 523 -0.66 8.13 -3.45
N GLU A 524 0.19 7.18 -3.10
CA GLU A 524 0.09 5.80 -3.57
C GLU A 524 -1.08 5.04 -2.95
N GLU A 525 -1.35 5.30 -1.65
CA GLU A 525 -2.47 4.67 -0.93
C GLU A 525 -3.81 5.35 -1.23
N GLY A 526 -3.79 6.48 -1.91
CA GLY A 526 -5.01 7.25 -2.17
C GLY A 526 -5.66 7.75 -0.88
N LEU A 527 -4.86 8.41 -0.01
CA LEU A 527 -5.28 8.83 1.32
C LEU A 527 -5.05 10.33 1.50
N VAL A 528 -6.07 11.05 1.97
CA VAL A 528 -5.92 12.43 2.48
C VAL A 528 -6.52 12.47 3.89
N SER A 529 -5.71 12.78 4.90
CA SER A 529 -6.13 12.80 6.31
C SER A 529 -5.91 14.17 6.94
N PHE A 530 -6.83 14.54 7.81
CA PHE A 530 -6.85 15.83 8.52
C PHE A 530 -6.78 15.58 10.02
N TYR A 531 -5.92 16.33 10.71
CA TYR A 531 -5.64 16.15 12.13
C TYR A 531 -5.78 17.47 12.88
N ASP A 532 -6.40 17.43 14.07
CA ASP A 532 -6.21 18.47 15.06
C ASP A 532 -4.83 18.24 15.68
N VAL A 533 -3.89 19.13 15.39
CA VAL A 533 -2.51 19.02 15.85
C VAL A 533 -2.40 19.19 17.37
N GLY A 534 -3.23 20.05 17.97
CA GLY A 534 -3.24 20.31 19.40
C GLY A 534 -3.75 19.13 20.23
N ALA A 535 -4.82 18.52 19.77
CA ALA A 535 -5.42 17.35 20.43
C ALA A 535 -4.77 16.03 19.99
N ALA A 536 -3.93 16.05 18.95
CA ALA A 536 -3.39 14.86 18.25
C ALA A 536 -4.54 13.94 17.80
N ALA A 537 -5.63 14.50 17.31
CA ALA A 537 -6.84 13.76 16.97
C ALA A 537 -7.10 13.78 15.46
N LEU A 538 -7.54 12.66 14.92
CA LEU A 538 -7.97 12.57 13.52
C LEU A 538 -9.32 13.29 13.38
N ILE A 539 -9.39 14.26 12.46
CA ILE A 539 -10.63 14.97 12.10
C ILE A 539 -11.39 14.17 11.04
N TYR A 540 -10.72 13.82 9.94
CA TYR A 540 -11.34 13.08 8.84
C TYR A 540 -10.26 12.44 7.94
N SER A 541 -10.64 11.35 7.23
CA SER A 541 -9.80 10.74 6.19
C SER A 541 -10.62 10.40 4.96
N PHE A 542 -10.20 10.94 3.81
CA PHE A 542 -10.61 10.45 2.50
C PHE A 542 -9.76 9.24 2.16
N THR A 543 -10.38 8.10 1.89
CA THR A 543 -9.72 6.84 1.56
C THR A 543 -10.13 6.34 0.17
N GLY A 544 -9.25 5.58 -0.48
CA GLY A 544 -9.51 5.04 -1.82
C GLY A 544 -9.55 6.11 -2.91
N CYS A 545 -8.86 7.23 -2.68
CA CYS A 545 -8.77 8.32 -3.66
C CYS A 545 -7.95 7.86 -4.89
N CYS A 546 -8.47 8.16 -6.08
CA CYS A 546 -7.76 7.87 -7.34
C CYS A 546 -7.12 9.15 -7.86
N PHE A 547 -5.89 9.41 -7.46
CA PHE A 547 -5.15 10.58 -7.94
C PHE A 547 -4.61 10.31 -9.35
N SER A 548 -4.96 11.14 -10.29
CA SER A 548 -4.53 11.04 -11.69
C SER A 548 -3.68 12.24 -12.14
N ASP A 549 -3.45 13.20 -11.24
CA ASP A 549 -2.77 14.46 -11.53
C ASP A 549 -1.95 14.89 -10.30
N LYS A 550 -1.05 15.84 -10.46
CA LYS A 550 -0.32 16.45 -9.35
C LYS A 550 -1.30 17.10 -8.38
N LEU A 551 -1.02 16.95 -7.09
CA LEU A 551 -1.78 17.57 -6.01
C LEU A 551 -1.06 18.80 -5.49
N HIS A 552 -1.79 19.87 -5.28
CA HIS A 552 -1.33 21.11 -4.64
C HIS A 552 -2.05 21.30 -3.30
N PRO A 553 -1.40 21.79 -2.26
CA PRO A 553 -2.12 22.32 -1.09
C PRO A 553 -3.13 23.36 -1.52
N TYR A 554 -4.32 23.33 -0.90
CA TYR A 554 -5.44 24.21 -1.23
C TYR A 554 -5.85 24.99 0.02
N PHE A 555 -6.08 26.29 -0.15
CA PHE A 555 -6.42 27.21 0.93
C PHE A 555 -7.54 28.15 0.48
N TYR A 556 -8.61 28.22 1.29
CA TYR A 556 -9.64 29.23 1.21
C TYR A 556 -9.77 29.84 2.61
N PRO A 557 -9.39 31.11 2.80
CA PRO A 557 -9.43 31.72 4.13
C PRO A 557 -10.83 32.20 4.57
N GLY A 558 -11.86 31.95 3.76
CA GLY A 558 -13.19 32.52 3.99
C GLY A 558 -13.24 34.04 3.72
N LEU A 559 -14.41 34.57 3.54
CA LEU A 559 -14.63 36.00 3.39
C LEU A 559 -14.47 36.73 4.75
N ASN A 560 -14.10 37.99 4.75
CA ASN A 560 -13.83 38.77 5.98
C ASN A 560 -15.05 38.91 6.89
N ALA A 561 -16.26 38.91 6.34
CA ALA A 561 -17.53 38.99 7.09
C ALA A 561 -17.57 40.19 8.06
N GLY A 562 -17.16 41.37 7.58
CA GLY A 562 -17.15 42.61 8.40
C GLY A 562 -16.19 42.51 9.60
N GLY A 563 -15.06 41.86 9.42
CA GLY A 563 -14.02 41.70 10.45
C GLY A 563 -14.19 40.49 11.35
N LYS A 564 -15.29 39.76 11.26
CA LYS A 564 -15.52 38.56 12.11
C LYS A 564 -14.62 37.39 11.74
N ASN A 565 -14.10 37.34 10.51
CA ASN A 565 -13.20 36.28 9.98
C ASN A 565 -11.87 36.87 9.48
N SER A 566 -11.39 37.96 10.07
CA SER A 566 -10.19 38.68 9.64
C SER A 566 -8.87 37.97 9.93
N ALA A 567 -8.86 36.97 10.82
CA ALA A 567 -7.66 36.21 11.15
C ALA A 567 -7.11 35.48 9.90
N PRO A 568 -5.77 35.48 9.67
CA PRO A 568 -5.20 34.78 8.52
C PRO A 568 -5.14 33.27 8.74
N LEU A 569 -5.13 32.51 7.64
CA LEU A 569 -4.57 31.14 7.61
C LEU A 569 -3.05 31.28 7.59
N ILE A 570 -2.36 30.54 8.46
CA ILE A 570 -0.87 30.60 8.58
C ILE A 570 -0.28 29.21 8.39
N ILE A 571 0.53 29.06 7.35
CA ILE A 571 1.30 27.82 7.13
C ILE A 571 2.43 27.77 8.15
N CYS A 572 2.40 26.78 9.03
CA CYS A 572 3.33 26.64 10.15
C CYS A 572 4.56 25.80 9.78
N PRO A 573 5.73 26.13 10.31
CA PRO A 573 6.87 25.22 10.21
C PRO A 573 6.60 23.95 11.03
N VAL A 574 6.97 22.81 10.51
CA VAL A 574 6.88 21.51 11.18
C VAL A 574 8.31 21.01 11.42
N ASP A 575 8.67 20.75 12.66
CA ASP A 575 9.97 20.20 12.99
C ASP A 575 9.89 18.65 12.98
N PRO A 576 10.44 18.00 11.97
CA PRO A 576 10.38 16.55 11.88
C PRO A 576 11.27 15.83 12.90
N SER A 577 12.06 16.57 13.71
CA SER A 577 12.96 16.01 14.72
C SER A 577 12.33 15.90 16.11
N VAL A 578 11.14 16.47 16.34
CA VAL A 578 10.39 16.38 17.59
C VAL A 578 9.48 15.14 17.58
#